data_7b625af3563c9d9fc63b4430c13feca5
#
_entry.id   7b625af3563c9d9fc63b4430c13feca5
#
_cell.length_a   1.000
_cell.length_b   1.000
_cell.length_c   1.000
_cell.angle_alpha   90.00
_cell.angle_beta   90.00
_cell.angle_gamma   90.00
#
_symmetry.space_group_name_H-M   'P 1'
#
loop_
_entity.id
_entity.type
_entity.pdbx_description
1 polymer ?
#
loop_
_entity_poly.entity_id
_entity_poly.type
_entity_poly.pdbx_seq_one_letter_code
_entity_poly.pdbx_strand_id
1 'polypeptide(L)'
;GLGDVYKRQVLSHCNADWSASDLSDIDYLDGFNNNPIEDYETSINTTMPYTHYRLTLPNNEVRMKLSGNYLITVYDDSDTSKPVFKTCFRVLDKQVSVSATVSSDTEIDRNKGHQQVSFNVRHRGYNIRNPQQEVKIQVMQDGRTDNMVTGVLPTYVGPDELRYTHNK
;
A
#
# COMPACT_ATOMS: atom_id res chain seq x y z
N GLY A 1 -34.57 -13.88 -4.74
CA GLY A 1 -34.42 -13.35 -3.43
C GLY A 1 -33.54 -12.12 -3.48
N LEU A 2 -33.90 -11.05 -2.83
CA LEU A 2 -33.01 -9.94 -2.50
C LEU A 2 -31.89 -10.57 -1.66
N GLY A 3 -30.78 -10.92 -2.30
CA GLY A 3 -29.60 -11.45 -1.64
C GLY A 3 -29.15 -10.52 -0.55
N ASP A 4 -28.69 -11.10 0.54
CA ASP A 4 -28.28 -10.42 1.76
C ASP A 4 -27.60 -9.09 1.48
N VAL A 5 -28.23 -8.04 1.98
CA VAL A 5 -27.76 -6.66 1.87
C VAL A 5 -26.53 -6.43 2.77
N TYR A 6 -26.35 -7.28 3.77
CA TYR A 6 -25.28 -7.09 4.75
C TYR A 6 -23.95 -7.63 4.24
N LYS A 7 -22.97 -6.76 4.19
CA LYS A 7 -21.57 -7.05 3.87
C LYS A 7 -20.70 -6.78 5.05
N ARG A 8 -19.67 -7.59 5.22
CA ARG A 8 -18.64 -7.40 6.24
C ARG A 8 -17.29 -7.16 5.61
N GLN A 9 -16.50 -6.32 6.23
CA GLN A 9 -15.14 -6.03 5.81
C GLN A 9 -14.13 -6.56 6.83
N VAL A 10 -13.02 -7.08 6.32
CA VAL A 10 -11.85 -7.51 7.09
C VAL A 10 -10.63 -6.81 6.54
N LEU A 11 -9.82 -6.23 7.43
CA LEU A 11 -8.55 -5.60 7.11
C LEU A 11 -7.42 -6.58 7.44
N SER A 12 -6.46 -6.70 6.55
CA SER A 12 -5.24 -7.49 6.77
C SER A 12 -4.02 -6.64 6.44
N HIS A 13 -3.03 -6.63 7.34
CA HIS A 13 -1.76 -5.98 7.08
C HIS A 13 -0.88 -6.88 6.22
N CYS A 14 -0.19 -6.28 5.24
CA CYS A 14 0.70 -6.97 4.32
C CYS A 14 2.13 -6.42 4.41
N ASN A 15 3.09 -7.26 4.06
CA ASN A 15 4.47 -6.88 3.84
C ASN A 15 4.62 -5.97 2.61
N ALA A 16 5.83 -5.46 2.38
CA ALA A 16 6.12 -4.60 1.23
C ALA A 16 5.85 -5.26 -0.12
N ASP A 17 5.97 -6.59 -0.21
CA ASP A 17 5.69 -7.42 -1.38
C ASP A 17 4.23 -7.88 -1.49
N TRP A 18 3.33 -7.38 -0.64
CA TRP A 18 1.92 -7.73 -0.53
C TRP A 18 1.63 -9.14 0.02
N SER A 19 2.63 -9.88 0.43
CA SER A 19 2.41 -11.10 1.22
C SER A 19 1.78 -10.76 2.57
N ALA A 20 1.03 -11.69 3.16
CA ALA A 20 0.48 -11.49 4.50
C ALA A 20 1.61 -11.26 5.51
N SER A 21 1.46 -10.28 6.39
CA SER A 21 2.41 -10.08 7.50
C SER A 21 2.12 -11.06 8.64
N ASP A 22 3.12 -11.26 9.49
CA ASP A 22 3.01 -12.12 10.68
C ASP A 22 2.36 -11.39 11.87
N LEU A 23 1.87 -10.17 11.66
CA LEU A 23 1.23 -9.35 12.69
C LEU A 23 -0.20 -9.83 12.95
N SER A 24 -0.60 -9.80 14.22
CA SER A 24 -2.00 -10.01 14.61
C SER A 24 -2.80 -8.71 14.51
N ASP A 25 -4.13 -8.81 14.44
CA ASP A 25 -5.02 -7.65 14.28
C ASP A 25 -4.75 -6.55 15.32
N ILE A 26 -4.48 -6.92 16.56
CA ILE A 26 -4.19 -5.98 17.66
C ILE A 26 -2.87 -5.22 17.48
N ASP A 27 -1.96 -5.70 16.65
CA ASP A 27 -0.69 -5.04 16.39
C ASP A 27 -0.87 -3.86 15.42
N TYR A 28 -1.74 -3.99 14.43
CA TYR A 28 -1.92 -3.00 13.36
C TYR A 28 -3.27 -2.29 13.36
N LEU A 29 -4.27 -2.76 14.13
CA LEU A 29 -5.57 -2.11 14.25
C LEU A 29 -5.85 -1.64 15.68
N ASP A 30 -6.57 -0.54 15.79
CA ASP A 30 -7.28 -0.08 16.97
C ASP A 30 -8.78 -0.21 16.68
N GLY A 31 -9.50 -0.95 17.54
CA GLY A 31 -10.88 -1.35 17.33
C GLY A 31 -11.04 -2.79 16.88
N PHE A 32 -12.22 -3.12 16.38
CA PHE A 32 -12.55 -4.47 15.96
C PHE A 32 -12.30 -4.66 14.46
N ASN A 33 -11.81 -5.83 14.09
CA ASN A 33 -11.79 -6.29 12.71
C ASN A 33 -13.10 -7.04 12.40
N ASN A 34 -13.42 -7.25 11.10
CA ASN A 34 -14.65 -7.92 10.68
C ASN A 34 -15.93 -7.13 11.01
N ASN A 35 -15.95 -5.84 10.62
CA ASN A 35 -17.09 -4.96 10.85
C ASN A 35 -18.11 -5.00 9.71
N PRO A 36 -19.42 -4.80 10.00
CA PRO A 36 -20.42 -4.64 8.94
C PRO A 36 -20.17 -3.33 8.17
N ILE A 37 -20.52 -3.33 6.89
CA ILE A 37 -20.57 -2.11 6.07
C ILE A 37 -22.00 -1.58 6.16
N GLU A 38 -22.19 -0.53 6.97
CA GLU A 38 -23.51 0.02 7.28
C GLU A 38 -23.97 1.10 6.29
N ASP A 39 -23.03 1.73 5.57
CA ASP A 39 -23.33 2.76 4.56
C ASP A 39 -23.62 2.07 3.22
N TYR A 40 -24.90 1.85 2.94
CA TYR A 40 -25.36 1.30 1.68
C TYR A 40 -26.68 1.90 1.21
N GLU A 41 -26.88 1.96 -0.07
CA GLU A 41 -28.06 2.45 -0.74
C GLU A 41 -28.54 1.44 -1.78
N THR A 42 -29.82 1.08 -1.74
CA THR A 42 -30.43 0.21 -2.76
C THR A 42 -31.01 1.05 -3.88
N SER A 43 -30.76 0.63 -5.12
CA SER A 43 -31.32 1.31 -6.29
C SER A 43 -32.85 1.29 -6.29
N ILE A 44 -33.44 2.42 -6.73
CA ILE A 44 -34.88 2.59 -6.87
C ILE A 44 -35.21 2.80 -8.33
N ASN A 45 -36.25 2.13 -8.83
CA ASN A 45 -36.75 2.28 -10.21
C ASN A 45 -35.72 1.97 -11.31
N THR A 46 -34.85 0.99 -11.07
CA THR A 46 -33.87 0.51 -12.05
C THR A 46 -34.32 -0.83 -12.66
N THR A 47 -33.95 -1.07 -13.93
CA THR A 47 -34.25 -2.33 -14.64
C THR A 47 -33.62 -3.54 -13.94
N MET A 48 -32.43 -3.37 -13.37
CA MET A 48 -31.77 -4.34 -12.54
C MET A 48 -31.48 -3.73 -11.17
N PRO A 49 -32.01 -4.30 -10.07
CA PRO A 49 -31.74 -3.80 -8.74
C PRO A 49 -30.28 -4.04 -8.37
N TYR A 50 -29.63 -3.04 -7.81
CA TYR A 50 -28.28 -3.14 -7.26
C TYR A 50 -28.19 -2.42 -5.92
N THR A 51 -27.20 -2.76 -5.13
CA THR A 51 -26.88 -2.09 -3.86
C THR A 51 -25.51 -1.46 -3.97
N HIS A 52 -25.44 -0.18 -3.68
CA HIS A 52 -24.19 0.59 -3.59
C HIS A 52 -23.71 0.59 -2.15
N TYR A 53 -22.47 0.16 -1.92
CA TYR A 53 -21.83 0.18 -0.61
C TYR A 53 -20.73 1.22 -0.58
N ARG A 54 -20.63 1.92 0.55
CA ARG A 54 -19.55 2.88 0.80
C ARG A 54 -18.84 2.49 2.08
N LEU A 55 -17.51 2.38 2.03
CA LEU A 55 -16.65 2.16 3.18
C LEU A 55 -15.65 3.27 3.29
N THR A 56 -15.68 3.98 4.42
CA THR A 56 -14.71 5.02 4.77
C THR A 56 -13.79 4.50 5.85
N LEU A 57 -12.49 4.66 5.67
CA LEU A 57 -11.46 4.28 6.64
C LEU A 57 -10.48 5.46 6.86
N PRO A 58 -10.03 5.71 8.10
CA PRO A 58 -10.52 5.11 9.35
C PRO A 58 -11.95 5.54 9.68
N ASN A 59 -12.62 4.80 10.54
CA ASN A 59 -13.94 5.10 11.05
C ASN A 59 -14.02 4.92 12.57
N ASN A 60 -15.22 4.94 13.15
CA ASN A 60 -15.39 4.79 14.58
C ASN A 60 -15.12 3.38 15.10
N GLU A 61 -15.23 2.38 14.21
CA GLU A 61 -15.12 0.96 14.57
C GLU A 61 -13.67 0.47 14.46
N VAL A 62 -12.89 1.03 13.51
CA VAL A 62 -11.53 0.58 13.24
C VAL A 62 -10.63 1.68 12.73
N ARG A 63 -9.40 1.71 13.23
CA ARG A 63 -8.30 2.58 12.77
C ARG A 63 -7.03 1.77 12.56
N MET A 64 -6.24 2.15 11.57
CA MET A 64 -4.91 1.60 11.35
C MET A 64 -3.91 2.28 12.31
N LYS A 65 -3.16 1.48 13.08
CA LYS A 65 -2.10 1.94 13.99
C LYS A 65 -0.74 2.02 13.31
N LEU A 66 -0.53 1.19 12.28
CA LEU A 66 0.72 1.09 11.56
C LEU A 66 0.56 1.57 10.13
N SER A 67 1.61 2.16 9.59
CA SER A 67 1.77 2.38 8.15
C SER A 67 2.06 1.06 7.43
N GLY A 68 1.88 1.04 6.12
CA GLY A 68 2.17 -0.11 5.29
C GLY A 68 1.08 -0.46 4.30
N ASN A 69 1.16 -1.66 3.78
CA ASN A 69 0.23 -2.22 2.82
C ASN A 69 -0.93 -2.90 3.53
N TYR A 70 -2.13 -2.67 3.06
CA TYR A 70 -3.36 -3.27 3.61
C TYR A 70 -4.21 -3.89 2.52
N LEU A 71 -4.82 -5.01 2.83
CA LEU A 71 -5.83 -5.67 2.02
C LEU A 71 -7.18 -5.51 2.71
N ILE A 72 -8.18 -5.04 1.97
CA ILE A 72 -9.58 -5.11 2.38
C ILE A 72 -10.20 -6.34 1.71
N THR A 73 -10.80 -7.19 2.51
CA THR A 73 -11.60 -8.31 2.02
C THR A 73 -13.04 -8.12 2.45
N VAL A 74 -13.96 -8.14 1.52
CA VAL A 74 -15.41 -8.01 1.78
C VAL A 74 -16.05 -9.36 1.60
N TYR A 75 -16.86 -9.73 2.58
CA TYR A 75 -17.64 -10.98 2.62
C TYR A 75 -19.12 -10.68 2.63
N ASP A 76 -19.90 -11.66 2.20
CA ASP A 76 -21.31 -11.71 2.50
C ASP A 76 -21.50 -12.09 3.97
N ASP A 77 -22.42 -11.43 4.68
CA ASP A 77 -22.66 -11.73 6.10
C ASP A 77 -23.19 -13.15 6.32
N SER A 78 -23.91 -13.68 5.33
CA SER A 78 -24.45 -15.03 5.34
C SER A 78 -23.42 -16.12 4.96
N ASP A 79 -22.36 -15.77 4.22
CA ASP A 79 -21.33 -16.72 3.78
C ASP A 79 -19.94 -16.06 3.83
N THR A 80 -19.29 -16.20 4.97
CA THR A 80 -17.92 -15.71 5.18
C THR A 80 -16.83 -16.62 4.62
N SER A 81 -17.23 -17.77 4.00
CA SER A 81 -16.25 -18.70 3.42
C SER A 81 -15.64 -18.19 2.12
N LYS A 82 -16.36 -17.31 1.41
CA LYS A 82 -15.94 -16.77 0.11
C LYS A 82 -15.98 -15.26 0.10
N PRO A 83 -14.85 -14.61 -0.21
CA PRO A 83 -14.83 -13.16 -0.39
C PRO A 83 -15.58 -12.78 -1.67
N VAL A 84 -16.43 -11.75 -1.58
CA VAL A 84 -17.13 -11.18 -2.74
C VAL A 84 -16.29 -10.09 -3.42
N PHE A 85 -15.38 -9.47 -2.67
CA PHE A 85 -14.52 -8.40 -3.19
C PHE A 85 -13.22 -8.30 -2.40
N LYS A 86 -12.12 -7.96 -3.07
CA LYS A 86 -10.83 -7.64 -2.45
C LYS A 86 -10.24 -6.41 -3.11
N THR A 87 -9.66 -5.54 -2.31
CA THR A 87 -8.88 -4.40 -2.80
C THR A 87 -7.75 -4.06 -1.85
N CYS A 88 -6.75 -3.36 -2.36
CA CYS A 88 -5.54 -2.99 -1.64
C CYS A 88 -5.47 -1.48 -1.46
N PHE A 89 -4.90 -1.04 -0.35
CA PHE A 89 -4.55 0.37 -0.12
C PHE A 89 -3.26 0.47 0.70
N ARG A 90 -2.70 1.67 0.77
CA ARG A 90 -1.50 1.95 1.56
C ARG A 90 -1.79 3.01 2.61
N VAL A 91 -1.28 2.78 3.81
CA VAL A 91 -1.25 3.78 4.89
C VAL A 91 0.15 4.34 4.95
N LEU A 92 0.27 5.64 4.72
CA LEU A 92 1.55 6.35 4.73
C LEU A 92 1.71 7.11 6.05
N ASP A 93 2.79 6.80 6.77
CA ASP A 93 3.33 7.63 7.82
C ASP A 93 4.62 8.27 7.30
N LYS A 94 4.57 9.57 7.04
CA LYS A 94 5.65 10.31 6.39
C LYS A 94 6.79 10.61 7.35
N GLN A 95 7.63 9.62 7.63
CA GLN A 95 8.83 9.75 8.49
C GLN A 95 10.09 10.17 7.72
N VAL A 96 10.08 10.01 6.39
CA VAL A 96 11.22 10.32 5.53
C VAL A 96 10.80 11.19 4.35
N SER A 97 11.76 11.88 3.75
CA SER A 97 11.55 12.61 2.50
C SER A 97 12.42 12.04 1.40
N VAL A 98 11.89 11.99 0.19
CA VAL A 98 12.59 11.52 -0.99
C VAL A 98 12.68 12.66 -1.99
N SER A 99 13.89 12.91 -2.50
CA SER A 99 14.11 13.78 -3.65
C SER A 99 14.74 12.96 -4.78
N ALA A 100 14.15 13.03 -5.97
CA ALA A 100 14.61 12.26 -7.11
C ALA A 100 14.88 13.15 -8.32
N THR A 101 15.83 12.70 -9.15
CA THR A 101 16.13 13.29 -10.46
C THR A 101 16.12 12.18 -11.48
N VAL A 102 15.44 12.41 -12.58
CA VAL A 102 15.40 11.52 -13.73
C VAL A 102 16.18 12.15 -14.87
N SER A 103 17.09 11.41 -15.47
CA SER A 103 17.91 11.85 -16.60
C SER A 103 17.81 10.88 -17.76
N SER A 104 17.72 11.40 -18.97
CA SER A 104 17.88 10.62 -20.21
C SER A 104 19.35 10.53 -20.66
N ASP A 105 20.24 11.30 -20.04
CA ASP A 105 21.69 11.14 -20.18
C ASP A 105 22.16 10.13 -19.15
N THR A 106 22.30 8.88 -19.58
CA THR A 106 22.62 7.75 -18.72
C THR A 106 24.08 7.33 -18.92
N GLU A 107 24.64 6.58 -17.97
CA GLU A 107 25.98 6.00 -18.11
C GLU A 107 26.05 4.93 -19.20
N ILE A 108 24.89 4.34 -19.56
CA ILE A 108 24.80 3.28 -20.56
C ILE A 108 24.65 3.87 -21.95
N ASP A 109 23.78 4.87 -22.10
CA ASP A 109 23.53 5.54 -23.35
C ASP A 109 23.08 7.00 -23.14
N ARG A 110 23.20 7.81 -24.19
CA ARG A 110 22.71 9.18 -24.22
C ARG A 110 21.48 9.24 -25.12
N ASN A 111 20.31 9.54 -24.53
CA ASN A 111 19.03 9.74 -25.24
C ASN A 111 18.59 8.54 -26.10
N LYS A 112 18.89 7.30 -25.70
CA LYS A 112 18.64 6.10 -26.54
C LYS A 112 17.58 5.14 -25.99
N GLY A 113 16.75 5.54 -25.09
CA GLY A 113 15.66 4.70 -24.62
C GLY A 113 15.77 4.22 -23.17
N HIS A 114 16.83 4.61 -22.47
CA HIS A 114 16.96 4.39 -21.04
C HIS A 114 16.83 5.70 -20.25
N GLN A 115 16.32 5.60 -19.06
CA GLN A 115 16.30 6.70 -18.10
C GLN A 115 17.02 6.27 -16.83
N GLN A 116 17.85 7.15 -16.31
CA GLN A 116 18.53 6.93 -15.03
C GLN A 116 17.82 7.73 -13.96
N VAL A 117 17.50 7.04 -12.87
CA VAL A 117 16.88 7.65 -11.70
C VAL A 117 17.91 7.71 -10.58
N SER A 118 18.22 8.90 -10.10
CA SER A 118 19.03 9.14 -8.91
C SER A 118 18.14 9.75 -7.84
N PHE A 119 18.26 9.29 -6.60
CA PHE A 119 17.43 9.82 -5.52
C PHE A 119 18.14 9.78 -4.18
N ASN A 120 17.68 10.65 -3.29
CA ASN A 120 18.13 10.72 -1.89
C ASN A 120 16.93 10.48 -0.99
N VAL A 121 17.13 9.65 0.03
CA VAL A 121 16.19 9.46 1.14
C VAL A 121 16.75 10.16 2.35
N ARG A 122 16.06 11.19 2.83
CA ARG A 122 16.40 11.89 4.08
C ARG A 122 15.54 11.36 5.19
N HIS A 123 16.17 10.85 6.25
CA HIS A 123 15.50 10.22 7.39
C HIS A 123 15.80 10.90 8.71
N ARG A 124 15.95 12.22 8.67
CA ARG A 124 16.26 13.04 9.86
C ARG A 124 15.21 12.83 10.95
N GLY A 125 15.67 12.37 12.11
CA GLY A 125 14.79 12.05 13.23
C GLY A 125 14.22 10.62 13.22
N TYR A 126 14.45 9.87 12.15
CA TYR A 126 14.09 8.45 12.06
C TYR A 126 15.35 7.59 12.01
N ASN A 127 15.53 6.73 13.02
CA ASN A 127 16.74 5.93 13.15
C ASN A 127 16.72 4.70 12.25
N ILE A 128 17.59 4.67 11.26
CA ILE A 128 17.83 3.50 10.39
C ILE A 128 19.20 2.93 10.76
N ARG A 129 19.23 1.74 11.34
CA ARG A 129 20.46 1.09 11.79
C ARG A 129 21.14 0.29 10.70
N ASN A 130 20.35 -0.46 9.95
CA ASN A 130 20.84 -1.27 8.84
C ASN A 130 20.03 -0.98 7.57
N PRO A 131 20.44 0.04 6.78
CA PRO A 131 19.69 0.45 5.58
C PRO A 131 19.46 -0.67 4.57
N GLN A 132 20.37 -1.63 4.47
CA GLN A 132 20.26 -2.73 3.50
C GLN A 132 19.10 -3.69 3.85
N GLN A 133 18.80 -3.83 5.13
CA GLN A 133 17.72 -4.70 5.62
C GLN A 133 16.42 -3.95 5.88
N GLU A 134 16.53 -2.76 6.47
CA GLU A 134 15.38 -2.00 6.94
C GLU A 134 14.71 -1.16 5.83
N VAL A 135 15.48 -0.72 4.82
CA VAL A 135 14.96 0.12 3.74
C VAL A 135 14.71 -0.73 2.50
N LYS A 136 13.46 -0.76 2.05
CA LYS A 136 13.04 -1.44 0.83
C LYS A 136 12.68 -0.39 -0.22
N ILE A 137 13.44 -0.37 -1.30
CA ILE A 137 13.23 0.55 -2.42
C ILE A 137 12.48 -0.18 -3.53
N GLN A 138 11.47 0.50 -4.06
CA GLN A 138 10.74 0.10 -5.26
C GLN A 138 10.71 1.29 -6.20
N VAL A 139 11.23 1.14 -7.40
CA VAL A 139 11.17 2.15 -8.46
C VAL A 139 10.21 1.67 -9.51
N MET A 140 9.18 2.45 -9.80
CA MET A 140 8.15 2.15 -10.78
C MET A 140 8.01 3.32 -11.74
N GLN A 141 7.76 3.05 -12.99
CA GLN A 141 7.39 4.05 -13.99
C GLN A 141 5.86 4.03 -14.16
N ASP A 142 5.23 5.19 -14.00
CA ASP A 142 3.78 5.38 -14.17
C ASP A 142 2.92 4.41 -13.32
N GLY A 143 3.43 3.99 -12.15
CA GLY A 143 2.75 3.04 -11.27
C GLY A 143 2.69 1.59 -11.78
N ARG A 144 3.39 1.29 -12.86
CA ARG A 144 3.44 -0.06 -13.45
C ARG A 144 4.32 -0.98 -12.60
N THR A 145 3.86 -2.21 -12.43
CA THR A 145 4.58 -3.26 -11.67
C THR A 145 5.37 -4.20 -12.56
N ASP A 146 5.07 -4.25 -13.86
CA ASP A 146 5.74 -5.11 -14.83
C ASP A 146 7.19 -4.67 -15.13
N ASN A 147 7.52 -3.41 -14.89
CA ASN A 147 8.86 -2.84 -15.01
C ASN A 147 9.42 -2.34 -13.66
N MET A 148 8.88 -2.82 -12.56
CA MET A 148 9.32 -2.41 -11.23
C MET A 148 10.73 -2.94 -10.93
N VAL A 149 11.60 -2.05 -10.48
CA VAL A 149 12.93 -2.37 -9.98
C VAL A 149 12.90 -2.41 -8.46
N THR A 150 13.39 -3.48 -7.87
CA THR A 150 13.47 -3.69 -6.42
C THR A 150 14.90 -4.05 -6.00
N GLY A 151 15.15 -4.03 -4.69
CA GLY A 151 16.45 -4.44 -4.14
C GLY A 151 17.59 -3.46 -4.42
N VAL A 152 17.26 -2.22 -4.77
CA VAL A 152 18.24 -1.16 -4.98
C VAL A 152 18.91 -0.83 -3.65
N LEU A 153 20.24 -0.86 -3.62
CA LEU A 153 21.03 -0.56 -2.44
C LEU A 153 21.57 0.86 -2.49
N PRO A 154 21.74 1.53 -1.33
CA PRO A 154 22.33 2.86 -1.29
C PRO A 154 23.80 2.82 -1.71
N THR A 155 24.23 3.81 -2.49
CA THR A 155 25.62 4.04 -2.85
C THR A 155 26.36 4.86 -1.78
N TYR A 156 25.61 5.54 -0.93
CA TYR A 156 26.13 6.28 0.24
C TYR A 156 25.15 6.15 1.40
N VAL A 157 25.69 5.91 2.60
CA VAL A 157 24.96 5.84 3.86
C VAL A 157 25.52 6.90 4.79
N GLY A 158 24.72 7.93 5.07
CA GLY A 158 25.05 8.99 6.03
C GLY A 158 24.16 8.90 7.28
N PRO A 159 24.42 9.74 8.28
CA PRO A 159 23.67 9.75 9.53
C PRO A 159 22.19 10.12 9.36
N ASP A 160 21.88 10.97 8.36
CA ASP A 160 20.53 11.51 8.12
C ASP A 160 20.05 11.28 6.69
N GLU A 161 20.86 10.67 5.82
CA GLU A 161 20.50 10.46 4.43
C GLU A 161 21.11 9.20 3.83
N LEU A 162 20.37 8.62 2.87
CA LEU A 162 20.82 7.55 1.98
C LEU A 162 20.78 8.08 0.56
N ARG A 163 21.85 7.89 -0.20
CA ARG A 163 21.90 8.28 -1.62
C ARG A 163 21.89 7.04 -2.51
N TYR A 164 21.13 7.14 -3.56
CA TYR A 164 20.99 6.11 -4.58
C TYR A 164 21.33 6.73 -5.93
N THR A 165 22.58 6.60 -6.31
CA THR A 165 23.14 7.15 -7.56
C THR A 165 23.86 6.03 -8.29
N HIS A 166 23.94 6.12 -9.63
CA HIS A 166 24.65 5.12 -10.44
C HIS A 166 24.14 3.68 -10.26
N ASN A 167 22.85 3.55 -10.04
CA ASN A 167 22.23 2.22 -9.97
C ASN A 167 22.11 1.66 -11.39
N LYS A 168 22.76 0.53 -11.61
CA LYS A 168 22.72 -0.24 -12.87
C LYS A 168 21.56 -1.20 -12.84
#